data_a56f8272464b8fcc7898d2a3dff50a45
#
_entry.id   a56f8272464b8fcc7898d2a3dff50a45
#
_cell.length_a   1.000
_cell.length_b   1.000
_cell.length_c   1.000
_cell.angle_alpha   90.00
_cell.angle_beta   90.00
_cell.angle_gamma   90.00
#
_symmetry.space_group_name_H-M   'P 1'
#
loop_
_entity.id
_entity.type
_entity.pdbx_description
1 polymer ?
#
loop_
_entity_poly.entity_id
_entity_poly.type
_entity_poly.pdbx_seq_one_letter_code
_entity_poly.pdbx_strand_id
1 'polypeptide(L)'
;MTVQEIKGEKLVKGIAPNAEPEALLNDKRKVFLFGSPSYTNIGDQAIAYAEEKFIKNHFPYYEYIEIMDYATDEGIELVKEIIREDDIVCFTGGGNLGNLYLDIEEDRRKVFAAFKDYKSISLPQSVYFEDTEKGNKEKKKTQNAYHQNSNLTIAARETQTLDVVKETFNSDVIFTPDMVLSLDIEPRELERDGVLFILRADKEKVTDEDFVSQMMKWAEKTTYVERTDTVLDTVDTIDYADREKHFLEMLDRISSSKLVITDRLHAMIFSIITKTPCLVFGNSYGKAKHSYRDWLEGLNFIEYTDKQDIEKLEQMIDRLLQAEPNGVDVAQDFQPLIDFFKE
;
A
#
# COMPACT_ATOMS: atom_id res chain seq x y z
N MET A 1 -15.37 -24.58 -14.72
CA MET A 1 -16.27 -23.51 -15.22
C MET A 1 -15.87 -23.22 -16.66
N THR A 2 -16.78 -23.28 -17.61
CA THR A 2 -16.46 -22.90 -19.00
C THR A 2 -16.63 -21.40 -19.17
N VAL A 3 -15.95 -20.79 -20.17
CA VAL A 3 -16.14 -19.37 -20.55
C VAL A 3 -17.64 -19.00 -20.73
N GLN A 4 -18.49 -19.98 -21.01
CA GLN A 4 -19.94 -19.80 -21.08
C GLN A 4 -20.62 -19.72 -19.70
N GLU A 5 -20.04 -20.33 -18.67
CA GLU A 5 -20.53 -20.24 -17.27
C GLU A 5 -20.03 -18.98 -16.57
N ILE A 6 -18.89 -18.43 -17.01
CA ILE A 6 -18.38 -17.11 -16.60
C ILE A 6 -19.29 -15.95 -17.04
N LYS A 7 -20.18 -16.17 -18.01
CA LYS A 7 -21.17 -15.19 -18.51
C LYS A 7 -22.25 -14.79 -17.50
N GLY A 8 -22.23 -15.30 -16.29
CA GLY A 8 -23.04 -14.73 -15.22
C GLY A 8 -22.40 -13.41 -14.75
N GLU A 9 -22.87 -12.29 -15.28
CA GLU A 9 -22.43 -10.92 -14.90
C GLU A 9 -22.27 -10.75 -13.39
N LYS A 10 -23.13 -11.39 -12.61
CA LYS A 10 -23.10 -11.40 -11.15
C LYS A 10 -21.85 -12.10 -10.55
N LEU A 11 -21.36 -13.18 -11.19
CA LEU A 11 -20.20 -13.92 -10.72
C LEU A 11 -18.92 -13.14 -10.99
N VAL A 12 -18.80 -12.58 -12.18
CA VAL A 12 -17.65 -11.74 -12.55
C VAL A 12 -17.56 -10.52 -11.65
N LYS A 13 -18.66 -9.81 -11.42
CA LYS A 13 -18.68 -8.63 -10.54
C LYS A 13 -18.36 -8.97 -9.08
N GLY A 14 -18.61 -10.19 -8.62
CA GLY A 14 -18.23 -10.66 -7.28
C GLY A 14 -16.74 -11.00 -7.14
N ILE A 15 -16.06 -11.34 -8.24
CA ILE A 15 -14.64 -11.73 -8.25
C ILE A 15 -13.77 -10.56 -8.72
N ALA A 16 -14.15 -9.92 -9.83
CA ALA A 16 -13.42 -8.87 -10.53
C ALA A 16 -14.35 -7.67 -10.81
N PRO A 17 -14.64 -6.84 -9.81
CA PRO A 17 -15.68 -5.81 -9.90
C PRO A 17 -15.40 -4.73 -10.94
N ASN A 18 -14.15 -4.52 -11.31
CA ASN A 18 -13.73 -3.54 -12.31
C ASN A 18 -13.80 -4.08 -13.76
N ALA A 19 -13.99 -5.39 -13.93
CA ALA A 19 -13.99 -6.02 -15.26
C ALA A 19 -15.39 -6.15 -15.83
N GLU A 20 -15.52 -5.84 -17.12
CA GLU A 20 -16.70 -6.25 -17.91
C GLU A 20 -16.41 -7.59 -18.58
N PRO A 21 -17.44 -8.44 -18.83
CA PRO A 21 -17.23 -9.77 -19.44
C PRO A 21 -16.46 -9.73 -20.76
N GLU A 22 -16.65 -8.68 -21.56
CA GLU A 22 -15.96 -8.47 -22.83
C GLU A 22 -14.45 -8.21 -22.63
N ALA A 23 -14.06 -7.55 -21.54
CA ALA A 23 -12.65 -7.29 -21.21
C ALA A 23 -11.91 -8.60 -20.89
N LEU A 24 -12.58 -9.54 -20.23
CA LEU A 24 -12.02 -10.86 -19.92
C LEU A 24 -11.72 -11.68 -21.19
N LEU A 25 -12.53 -11.50 -22.24
CA LEU A 25 -12.52 -12.34 -23.44
C LEU A 25 -11.86 -11.70 -24.67
N ASN A 26 -11.53 -10.41 -24.62
CA ASN A 26 -10.88 -9.72 -25.73
C ASN A 26 -9.41 -10.18 -25.92
N ASP A 27 -8.82 -9.75 -27.06
CA ASP A 27 -7.46 -10.16 -27.45
C ASP A 27 -6.34 -9.26 -26.88
N LYS A 28 -6.68 -8.25 -26.07
CA LYS A 28 -5.66 -7.43 -25.41
C LYS A 28 -4.89 -8.23 -24.37
N ARG A 29 -3.63 -7.87 -24.18
CA ARG A 29 -2.83 -8.36 -23.04
C ARG A 29 -3.48 -7.93 -21.74
N LYS A 30 -3.38 -8.78 -20.74
CA LYS A 30 -4.05 -8.54 -19.44
C LYS A 30 -3.03 -8.45 -18.31
N VAL A 31 -3.36 -7.60 -17.36
CA VAL A 31 -2.72 -7.57 -16.04
C VAL A 31 -3.78 -8.00 -15.03
N PHE A 32 -3.55 -9.14 -14.38
CA PHE A 32 -4.41 -9.66 -13.33
C PHE A 32 -3.82 -9.28 -11.98
N LEU A 33 -4.46 -8.37 -11.25
CA LEU A 33 -4.09 -8.03 -9.88
C LEU A 33 -4.88 -8.86 -8.90
N PHE A 34 -4.21 -9.67 -8.09
CA PHE A 34 -4.80 -10.43 -6.99
C PHE A 34 -4.60 -9.73 -5.66
N GLY A 35 -5.45 -10.04 -4.69
CA GLY A 35 -5.38 -9.55 -3.31
C GLY A 35 -5.80 -8.09 -3.17
N SER A 36 -6.61 -7.58 -4.09
CA SER A 36 -7.19 -6.24 -3.96
C SER A 36 -8.02 -6.14 -2.68
N PRO A 37 -7.77 -5.14 -1.82
CA PRO A 37 -8.35 -5.08 -0.49
C PRO A 37 -9.84 -4.76 -0.53
N SER A 38 -10.63 -5.49 0.29
CA SER A 38 -12.02 -5.17 0.62
C SER A 38 -12.18 -4.64 2.05
N TYR A 39 -11.15 -4.70 2.85
CA TYR A 39 -11.16 -4.22 4.24
C TYR A 39 -10.91 -2.71 4.35
N THR A 40 -11.16 -2.16 5.53
CA THR A 40 -11.36 -0.72 5.77
C THR A 40 -10.09 0.10 5.96
N ASN A 41 -8.90 -0.44 5.68
CA ASN A 41 -7.64 0.30 5.74
C ASN A 41 -7.45 1.16 4.48
N ILE A 42 -7.63 2.47 4.62
CA ILE A 42 -7.50 3.44 3.51
C ILE A 42 -6.09 3.43 2.90
N GLY A 43 -5.06 3.09 3.67
CA GLY A 43 -3.71 2.95 3.14
C GLY A 43 -3.61 1.86 2.07
N ASP A 44 -4.14 0.68 2.35
CA ASP A 44 -4.12 -0.44 1.41
C ASP A 44 -5.10 -0.20 0.24
N GLN A 45 -6.24 0.46 0.48
CA GLN A 45 -7.13 0.92 -0.59
C GLN A 45 -6.45 1.91 -1.54
N ALA A 46 -5.65 2.83 -0.99
CA ALA A 46 -4.88 3.79 -1.79
C ALA A 46 -3.77 3.11 -2.62
N ILE A 47 -3.15 2.03 -2.10
CA ILE A 47 -2.21 1.21 -2.88
C ILE A 47 -2.90 0.63 -4.10
N ALA A 48 -4.02 -0.08 -3.94
CA ALA A 48 -4.73 -0.68 -5.05
C ALA A 48 -5.25 0.37 -6.05
N TYR A 49 -5.70 1.54 -5.57
CA TYR A 49 -6.03 2.67 -6.42
C TYR A 49 -4.82 3.16 -7.23
N ALA A 50 -3.67 3.29 -6.60
CA ALA A 50 -2.44 3.73 -7.26
C ALA A 50 -1.94 2.71 -8.30
N GLU A 51 -2.03 1.42 -8.00
CA GLU A 51 -1.70 0.32 -8.89
C GLU A 51 -2.55 0.37 -10.15
N GLU A 52 -3.86 0.54 -10.00
CA GLU A 52 -4.78 0.71 -11.13
C GLU A 52 -4.42 1.92 -11.99
N LYS A 53 -4.23 3.10 -11.36
CA LYS A 53 -3.87 4.33 -12.08
C LYS A 53 -2.52 4.19 -12.78
N PHE A 54 -1.53 3.60 -12.11
CA PHE A 54 -0.20 3.39 -12.68
C PHE A 54 -0.26 2.53 -13.94
N ILE A 55 -0.93 1.37 -13.88
CA ILE A 55 -1.05 0.46 -15.03
C ILE A 55 -1.84 1.14 -16.17
N LYS A 56 -2.97 1.77 -15.89
CA LYS A 56 -3.81 2.42 -16.91
C LYS A 56 -3.11 3.61 -17.58
N ASN A 57 -2.32 4.37 -16.83
CA ASN A 57 -1.62 5.55 -17.36
C ASN A 57 -0.38 5.18 -18.19
N HIS A 58 0.43 4.23 -17.72
CA HIS A 58 1.67 3.84 -18.40
C HIS A 58 1.44 2.79 -19.49
N PHE A 59 0.41 1.97 -19.36
CA PHE A 59 0.14 0.81 -20.22
C PHE A 59 -1.32 0.73 -20.66
N PRO A 60 -1.86 1.76 -21.36
CA PRO A 60 -3.29 1.82 -21.73
C PRO A 60 -3.72 0.72 -22.72
N TYR A 61 -2.78 -0.04 -23.24
CA TYR A 61 -3.03 -1.19 -24.13
C TYR A 61 -3.24 -2.50 -23.37
N TYR A 62 -3.01 -2.56 -22.04
CA TYR A 62 -3.38 -3.69 -21.22
C TYR A 62 -4.85 -3.57 -20.76
N GLU A 63 -5.53 -4.71 -20.62
CA GLU A 63 -6.71 -4.80 -19.79
C GLU A 63 -6.29 -5.07 -18.35
N TYR A 64 -6.64 -4.18 -17.44
CA TYR A 64 -6.38 -4.34 -16.01
C TYR A 64 -7.59 -4.97 -15.33
N ILE A 65 -7.38 -6.14 -14.73
CA ILE A 65 -8.42 -6.95 -14.09
C ILE A 65 -8.02 -7.17 -12.63
N GLU A 66 -8.86 -6.71 -11.72
CA GLU A 66 -8.61 -6.70 -10.30
C GLU A 66 -9.42 -7.80 -9.60
N ILE A 67 -8.75 -8.72 -8.93
CA ILE A 67 -9.33 -9.82 -8.18
C ILE A 67 -9.34 -9.46 -6.70
N MET A 68 -10.53 -9.43 -6.09
CA MET A 68 -10.70 -9.07 -4.69
C MET A 68 -10.08 -10.13 -3.75
N ASP A 69 -9.62 -9.69 -2.59
CA ASP A 69 -8.97 -10.51 -1.56
C ASP A 69 -9.84 -11.69 -1.10
N TYR A 70 -11.14 -11.50 -0.95
CA TYR A 70 -12.09 -12.56 -0.56
C TYR A 70 -12.42 -13.56 -1.67
N ALA A 71 -11.96 -13.34 -2.89
CA ALA A 71 -12.28 -14.15 -4.07
C ALA A 71 -11.02 -14.77 -4.71
N THR A 72 -9.94 -14.94 -3.95
CA THR A 72 -8.65 -15.42 -4.49
C THR A 72 -8.78 -16.79 -5.16
N ASP A 73 -9.44 -17.75 -4.54
CA ASP A 73 -9.55 -19.12 -5.07
C ASP A 73 -10.43 -19.16 -6.35
N GLU A 74 -11.56 -18.46 -6.36
CA GLU A 74 -12.42 -18.31 -7.54
C GLU A 74 -11.73 -17.52 -8.65
N GLY A 75 -10.95 -16.49 -8.29
CA GLY A 75 -10.13 -15.70 -9.20
C GLY A 75 -9.05 -16.53 -9.88
N ILE A 76 -8.38 -17.43 -9.15
CA ILE A 76 -7.42 -18.37 -9.72
C ILE A 76 -8.06 -19.24 -10.78
N GLU A 77 -9.24 -19.81 -10.49
CA GLU A 77 -9.95 -20.65 -11.47
C GLU A 77 -10.42 -19.85 -12.68
N LEU A 78 -10.93 -18.64 -12.47
CA LEU A 78 -11.31 -17.72 -13.56
C LEU A 78 -10.12 -17.39 -14.47
N VAL A 79 -9.02 -16.97 -13.87
CA VAL A 79 -7.84 -16.52 -14.62
C VAL A 79 -7.18 -17.68 -15.38
N LYS A 80 -7.12 -18.90 -14.81
CA LYS A 80 -6.62 -20.10 -15.50
C LYS A 80 -7.35 -20.40 -16.82
N GLU A 81 -8.63 -20.05 -16.94
CA GLU A 81 -9.40 -20.30 -18.15
C GLU A 81 -9.14 -19.28 -19.27
N ILE A 82 -8.64 -18.09 -18.93
CA ILE A 82 -8.53 -16.96 -19.87
C ILE A 82 -7.11 -16.42 -20.06
N ILE A 83 -6.17 -16.76 -19.17
CA ILE A 83 -4.79 -16.26 -19.21
C ILE A 83 -4.03 -16.74 -20.45
N ARG A 84 -3.23 -15.86 -21.02
CA ARG A 84 -2.37 -16.10 -22.18
C ARG A 84 -0.90 -15.94 -21.81
N GLU A 85 -0.01 -16.44 -22.64
CA GLU A 85 1.44 -16.49 -22.44
C GLU A 85 2.06 -15.10 -22.14
N ASP A 86 1.50 -14.04 -22.75
CA ASP A 86 1.99 -12.66 -22.62
C ASP A 86 1.28 -11.82 -21.57
N ASP A 87 0.32 -12.40 -20.85
CA ASP A 87 -0.36 -11.76 -19.72
C ASP A 87 0.53 -11.74 -18.48
N ILE A 88 0.22 -10.84 -17.53
CA ILE A 88 1.00 -10.63 -16.31
C ILE A 88 0.12 -10.86 -15.08
N VAL A 89 0.65 -11.62 -14.11
CA VAL A 89 0.00 -11.87 -12.82
C VAL A 89 0.67 -11.04 -11.75
N CYS A 90 -0.11 -10.17 -11.11
CA CYS A 90 0.34 -9.32 -10.02
C CYS A 90 -0.34 -9.72 -8.71
N PHE A 91 0.35 -9.52 -7.60
CA PHE A 91 -0.26 -9.49 -6.28
C PHE A 91 -0.07 -8.09 -5.69
N THR A 92 -1.12 -7.53 -5.07
CA THR A 92 -1.13 -6.16 -4.54
C THR A 92 0.04 -5.90 -3.60
N GLY A 93 0.53 -4.67 -3.62
CA GLY A 93 1.58 -4.19 -2.74
C GLY A 93 1.17 -4.03 -1.28
N GLY A 94 2.01 -3.38 -0.50
CA GLY A 94 1.70 -3.04 0.88
C GLY A 94 2.67 -3.61 1.91
N GLY A 95 2.22 -3.80 3.12
CA GLY A 95 3.05 -4.26 4.24
C GLY A 95 2.67 -5.63 4.76
N ASN A 96 2.30 -6.54 3.88
CA ASN A 96 1.66 -7.80 4.24
C ASN A 96 2.38 -9.06 3.73
N LEU A 97 3.58 -8.95 3.13
CA LEU A 97 4.40 -10.11 2.79
C LEU A 97 5.08 -10.65 4.05
N GLY A 98 4.78 -11.89 4.39
CA GLY A 98 5.33 -12.59 5.55
C GLY A 98 4.25 -13.08 6.52
N ASN A 99 4.62 -13.32 7.79
CA ASN A 99 3.70 -13.98 8.71
C ASN A 99 2.89 -13.06 9.64
N LEU A 100 2.98 -11.74 9.43
CA LEU A 100 2.21 -10.79 10.22
C LEU A 100 0.72 -10.79 9.83
N TYR A 101 0.45 -10.89 8.52
CA TYR A 101 -0.87 -11.02 7.91
C TYR A 101 -0.91 -12.33 7.11
N LEU A 102 -0.98 -13.44 7.84
CA LEU A 102 -0.72 -14.77 7.30
C LEU A 102 -1.72 -15.17 6.21
N ASP A 103 -2.99 -14.82 6.37
CA ASP A 103 -4.04 -15.15 5.40
C ASP A 103 -3.72 -14.53 4.02
N ILE A 104 -3.29 -13.26 3.99
CA ILE A 104 -2.89 -12.58 2.75
C ILE A 104 -1.65 -13.24 2.12
N GLU A 105 -0.69 -13.63 2.96
CA GLU A 105 0.51 -14.33 2.46
C GLU A 105 0.20 -15.73 1.95
N GLU A 106 -0.75 -16.45 2.56
CA GLU A 106 -1.21 -17.75 2.07
C GLU A 106 -1.85 -17.64 0.70
N ASP A 107 -2.68 -16.62 0.47
CA ASP A 107 -3.27 -16.35 -0.83
C ASP A 107 -2.22 -15.95 -1.88
N ARG A 108 -1.23 -15.12 -1.52
CA ARG A 108 -0.10 -14.79 -2.40
C ARG A 108 0.68 -16.05 -2.83
N ARG A 109 0.94 -16.97 -1.88
CA ARG A 109 1.59 -18.27 -2.19
C ARG A 109 0.75 -19.09 -3.18
N LYS A 110 -0.58 -19.16 -2.99
CA LYS A 110 -1.49 -19.87 -3.91
C LYS A 110 -1.43 -19.28 -5.32
N VAL A 111 -1.51 -17.95 -5.42
CA VAL A 111 -1.48 -17.25 -6.72
C VAL A 111 -0.18 -17.53 -7.46
N PHE A 112 0.98 -17.31 -6.82
CA PHE A 112 2.26 -17.52 -7.50
C PHE A 112 2.59 -18.99 -7.78
N ALA A 113 2.04 -19.91 -7.01
CA ALA A 113 2.12 -21.35 -7.32
C ALA A 113 1.20 -21.75 -8.49
N ALA A 114 0.00 -21.15 -8.58
CA ALA A 114 -0.95 -21.43 -9.65
C ALA A 114 -0.48 -20.91 -11.02
N PHE A 115 0.25 -19.79 -11.04
CA PHE A 115 0.70 -19.09 -12.24
C PHE A 115 2.24 -19.09 -12.41
N LYS A 116 2.90 -20.16 -11.95
CA LYS A 116 4.37 -20.28 -11.96
C LYS A 116 5.02 -20.19 -13.34
N ASP A 117 4.28 -20.48 -14.39
CA ASP A 117 4.76 -20.45 -15.79
C ASP A 117 4.51 -19.11 -16.47
N TYR A 118 3.92 -18.14 -15.76
CA TYR A 118 3.57 -16.81 -16.28
C TYR A 118 4.43 -15.73 -15.60
N LYS A 119 4.68 -14.66 -16.34
CA LYS A 119 5.33 -13.46 -15.79
C LYS A 119 4.55 -12.94 -14.60
N SER A 120 5.20 -12.84 -13.45
CA SER A 120 4.54 -12.53 -12.18
C SER A 120 5.30 -11.52 -11.36
N ILE A 121 4.59 -10.66 -10.62
CA ILE A 121 5.19 -9.70 -9.71
C ILE A 121 4.38 -9.56 -8.42
N SER A 122 5.09 -9.55 -7.28
CA SER A 122 4.58 -8.95 -6.06
C SER A 122 4.89 -7.46 -6.11
N LEU A 123 3.86 -6.61 -6.22
CA LEU A 123 3.99 -5.16 -6.29
C LEU A 123 4.61 -4.60 -5.00
N PRO A 124 5.05 -3.32 -4.95
CA PRO A 124 5.93 -2.81 -3.90
C PRO A 124 5.53 -3.19 -2.47
N GLN A 125 6.35 -4.01 -1.83
CA GLN A 125 6.08 -4.66 -0.55
C GLN A 125 7.07 -4.27 0.54
N SER A 126 6.58 -4.34 1.80
CA SER A 126 7.41 -4.55 2.97
C SER A 126 7.34 -6.01 3.41
N VAL A 127 8.49 -6.59 3.74
CA VAL A 127 8.59 -7.99 4.19
C VAL A 127 8.85 -8.05 5.70
N TYR A 128 8.10 -8.90 6.40
CA TYR A 128 8.35 -9.19 7.80
C TYR A 128 8.05 -10.63 8.17
N PHE A 129 9.04 -11.32 8.73
CA PHE A 129 8.87 -12.60 9.39
C PHE A 129 9.34 -12.48 10.84
N GLU A 130 8.51 -12.92 11.77
CA GLU A 130 8.89 -12.97 13.19
C GLU A 130 10.10 -13.88 13.39
N ASP A 131 11.04 -13.46 14.24
CA ASP A 131 12.14 -14.31 14.67
C ASP A 131 11.68 -15.29 15.76
N THR A 132 10.80 -16.19 15.35
CA THR A 132 10.22 -17.27 16.16
C THR A 132 10.22 -18.57 15.37
N GLU A 133 10.04 -19.70 16.04
CA GLU A 133 9.89 -21.00 15.35
C GLU A 133 8.73 -20.97 14.34
N LYS A 134 7.60 -20.33 14.71
CA LYS A 134 6.44 -20.16 13.83
C LYS A 134 6.79 -19.28 12.63
N GLY A 135 7.42 -18.12 12.85
CA GLY A 135 7.82 -17.20 11.78
C GLY A 135 8.82 -17.84 10.82
N ASN A 136 9.81 -18.57 11.34
CA ASN A 136 10.79 -19.30 10.54
C ASN A 136 10.14 -20.42 9.71
N LYS A 137 9.12 -21.10 10.24
CA LYS A 137 8.35 -22.11 9.50
C LYS A 137 7.56 -21.46 8.34
N GLU A 138 6.91 -20.35 8.59
CA GLU A 138 6.18 -19.62 7.54
C GLU A 138 7.12 -19.04 6.48
N LYS A 139 8.26 -18.47 6.89
CA LYS A 139 9.32 -18.02 5.96
C LYS A 139 9.74 -19.14 5.01
N LYS A 140 9.93 -20.37 5.55
CA LYS A 140 10.30 -21.52 4.73
C LYS A 140 9.19 -21.97 3.77
N LYS A 141 7.92 -21.86 4.15
CA LYS A 141 6.79 -22.12 3.25
C LYS A 141 6.76 -21.12 2.09
N THR A 142 6.94 -19.81 2.39
CA THR A 142 7.02 -18.76 1.38
C THR A 142 8.20 -19.01 0.43
N GLN A 143 9.38 -19.32 0.96
CA GLN A 143 10.54 -19.68 0.14
C GLN A 143 10.21 -20.82 -0.83
N ASN A 144 9.62 -21.90 -0.33
CA ASN A 144 9.29 -23.06 -1.17
C ASN A 144 8.26 -22.73 -2.26
N ALA A 145 7.27 -21.90 -1.96
CA ALA A 145 6.26 -21.49 -2.93
C ALA A 145 6.88 -20.60 -4.03
N TYR A 146 7.67 -19.61 -3.62
CA TYR A 146 8.26 -18.65 -4.56
C TYR A 146 9.37 -19.27 -5.43
N HIS A 147 10.17 -20.19 -4.88
CA HIS A 147 11.18 -20.93 -5.66
C HIS A 147 10.61 -21.81 -6.78
N GLN A 148 9.31 -22.12 -6.72
CA GLN A 148 8.66 -22.87 -7.80
C GLN A 148 8.27 -21.98 -8.98
N ASN A 149 8.26 -20.67 -8.80
CA ASN A 149 7.95 -19.69 -9.84
C ASN A 149 9.23 -18.94 -10.25
N SER A 150 9.87 -19.40 -11.32
CA SER A 150 11.09 -18.77 -11.86
C SER A 150 10.83 -17.43 -12.58
N ASN A 151 9.57 -17.09 -12.80
CA ASN A 151 9.14 -15.86 -13.48
C ASN A 151 8.64 -14.80 -12.47
N LEU A 152 8.86 -15.04 -11.16
CA LEU A 152 8.42 -14.13 -10.11
C LEU A 152 9.46 -13.06 -9.83
N THR A 153 9.05 -11.81 -9.96
CA THR A 153 9.75 -10.62 -9.46
C THR A 153 9.11 -10.12 -8.16
N ILE A 154 9.90 -9.66 -7.22
CA ILE A 154 9.41 -9.01 -6.00
C ILE A 154 9.84 -7.56 -6.01
N ALA A 155 8.90 -6.63 -5.94
CA ALA A 155 9.21 -5.21 -5.78
C ALA A 155 9.34 -4.87 -4.30
N ALA A 156 10.52 -4.45 -3.87
CA ALA A 156 10.80 -3.99 -2.52
C ALA A 156 10.61 -2.47 -2.45
N ARG A 157 9.86 -1.97 -1.45
CA ARG A 157 9.59 -0.53 -1.30
C ARG A 157 10.47 0.18 -0.26
N GLU A 158 11.32 -0.53 0.44
CA GLU A 158 12.39 0.00 1.31
C GLU A 158 13.60 -0.92 1.33
N THR A 159 14.78 -0.34 1.64
CA THR A 159 16.07 -1.04 1.63
C THR A 159 16.06 -2.27 2.54
N GLN A 160 15.41 -2.22 3.70
CA GLN A 160 15.31 -3.37 4.60
C GLN A 160 14.63 -4.56 3.91
N THR A 161 13.55 -4.32 3.18
CA THR A 161 12.86 -5.37 2.41
C THR A 161 13.72 -5.88 1.26
N LEU A 162 14.39 -4.98 0.54
CA LEU A 162 15.31 -5.35 -0.54
C LEU A 162 16.37 -6.36 -0.06
N ASP A 163 16.98 -6.10 1.10
CA ASP A 163 17.99 -6.97 1.69
C ASP A 163 17.40 -8.32 2.08
N VAL A 164 16.26 -8.32 2.78
CA VAL A 164 15.56 -9.58 3.17
C VAL A 164 15.18 -10.41 1.94
N VAL A 165 14.68 -9.79 0.87
CA VAL A 165 14.30 -10.49 -0.36
C VAL A 165 15.54 -11.13 -1.01
N LYS A 166 16.63 -10.39 -1.16
CA LYS A 166 17.89 -10.89 -1.74
C LYS A 166 18.50 -12.06 -0.93
N GLU A 167 18.39 -11.99 0.38
CA GLU A 167 18.92 -13.05 1.27
C GLU A 167 18.01 -14.28 1.34
N THR A 168 16.72 -14.09 1.12
CA THR A 168 15.71 -15.12 1.43
C THR A 168 15.20 -15.85 0.20
N PHE A 169 14.99 -15.13 -0.93
CA PHE A 169 14.32 -15.66 -2.10
C PHE A 169 15.26 -15.72 -3.31
N ASN A 170 14.98 -16.64 -4.23
CA ASN A 170 15.68 -16.74 -5.53
C ASN A 170 14.96 -15.94 -6.63
N SER A 171 13.94 -15.19 -6.29
CA SER A 171 13.20 -14.36 -7.23
C SER A 171 14.00 -13.13 -7.61
N ASP A 172 13.77 -12.63 -8.81
CA ASP A 172 14.27 -11.31 -9.20
C ASP A 172 13.69 -10.25 -8.26
N VAL A 173 14.46 -9.20 -8.02
CA VAL A 173 14.02 -8.11 -7.14
C VAL A 173 14.26 -6.76 -7.80
N ILE A 174 13.25 -5.91 -7.74
CA ILE A 174 13.34 -4.50 -8.12
C ILE A 174 13.13 -3.62 -6.89
N PHE A 175 13.67 -2.41 -6.92
CA PHE A 175 13.56 -1.45 -5.82
C PHE A 175 12.84 -0.22 -6.31
N THR A 176 11.70 0.10 -5.68
CA THR A 176 10.82 1.20 -6.09
C THR A 176 10.08 1.76 -4.88
N PRO A 177 9.62 3.02 -4.90
CA PRO A 177 8.83 3.58 -3.82
C PRO A 177 7.49 2.85 -3.61
N ASP A 178 6.80 3.19 -2.52
CA ASP A 178 5.40 2.82 -2.32
C ASP A 178 4.54 3.31 -3.49
N MET A 179 3.59 2.47 -3.95
CA MET A 179 2.77 2.77 -5.12
C MET A 179 1.98 4.07 -4.99
N VAL A 180 1.58 4.45 -3.78
CA VAL A 180 0.82 5.70 -3.55
C VAL A 180 1.64 6.94 -3.91
N LEU A 181 2.96 6.88 -3.87
CA LEU A 181 3.85 7.97 -4.31
C LEU A 181 3.90 8.14 -5.85
N SER A 182 3.34 7.21 -6.62
CA SER A 182 3.19 7.36 -8.07
C SER A 182 1.99 8.20 -8.48
N LEU A 183 1.12 8.54 -7.54
CA LEU A 183 -0.09 9.31 -7.83
C LEU A 183 0.24 10.78 -8.04
N ASP A 184 -0.16 11.30 -9.19
CA ASP A 184 -0.16 12.73 -9.49
C ASP A 184 -1.56 13.28 -9.18
N ILE A 185 -1.79 13.65 -7.92
CA ILE A 185 -3.05 14.21 -7.43
C ILE A 185 -2.79 15.66 -7.03
N GLU A 186 -3.49 16.59 -7.67
CA GLU A 186 -3.56 17.95 -7.18
C GLU A 186 -4.49 17.99 -5.95
N PRO A 187 -3.95 18.25 -4.75
CA PRO A 187 -4.77 18.36 -3.55
C PRO A 187 -5.70 19.57 -3.66
N ARG A 188 -6.88 19.44 -3.07
CA ARG A 188 -7.78 20.58 -2.93
C ARG A 188 -7.13 21.67 -2.08
N GLU A 189 -7.20 22.91 -2.55
CA GLU A 189 -6.86 24.07 -1.73
C GLU A 189 -7.97 24.29 -0.69
N LEU A 190 -7.73 23.78 0.51
CA LEU A 190 -8.64 23.93 1.65
C LEU A 190 -8.03 24.88 2.68
N GLU A 191 -8.89 25.62 3.40
CA GLU A 191 -8.45 26.37 4.56
C GLU A 191 -7.97 25.38 5.64
N ARG A 192 -6.73 25.56 6.07
CA ARG A 192 -6.11 24.66 7.06
C ARG A 192 -6.40 25.12 8.49
N ASP A 193 -6.89 24.20 9.31
CA ASP A 193 -7.05 24.44 10.75
C ASP A 193 -6.75 23.18 11.56
N GLY A 194 -6.37 23.37 12.82
CA GLY A 194 -6.20 22.32 13.80
C GLY A 194 -5.04 21.35 13.56
N VAL A 195 -4.97 20.37 14.43
CA VAL A 195 -4.00 19.25 14.38
C VAL A 195 -4.76 17.94 14.27
N LEU A 196 -4.44 17.15 13.26
CA LEU A 196 -5.02 15.84 13.02
C LEU A 196 -4.07 14.74 13.49
N PHE A 197 -4.47 13.99 14.50
CA PHE A 197 -3.77 12.79 14.95
C PHE A 197 -4.33 11.58 14.19
N ILE A 198 -3.49 10.94 13.38
CA ILE A 198 -3.81 9.69 12.67
C ILE A 198 -2.98 8.58 13.29
N LEU A 199 -3.53 7.90 14.27
CA LEU A 199 -2.80 6.96 15.11
C LEU A 199 -3.45 5.58 15.10
N ARG A 200 -2.59 4.58 15.03
CA ARG A 200 -3.01 3.18 14.99
C ARG A 200 -3.49 2.67 16.34
N ALA A 201 -4.44 1.73 16.28
CA ALA A 201 -4.93 1.01 17.45
C ALA A 201 -4.57 -0.50 17.43
N ASP A 202 -3.83 -0.95 16.39
CA ASP A 202 -3.52 -2.35 16.15
C ASP A 202 -2.22 -2.83 16.83
N LYS A 203 -1.84 -4.09 16.58
CA LYS A 203 -0.67 -4.77 17.16
C LYS A 203 0.70 -4.16 16.81
N GLU A 204 0.77 -3.29 15.81
CA GLU A 204 2.01 -2.61 15.42
C GLU A 204 2.25 -1.32 16.21
N LYS A 205 1.31 -0.93 17.10
CA LYS A 205 1.41 0.28 17.90
C LYS A 205 2.57 0.21 18.89
N VAL A 206 3.39 1.26 18.92
CA VAL A 206 4.46 1.48 19.92
C VAL A 206 4.32 2.81 20.64
N THR A 207 3.45 3.69 20.15
CA THR A 207 3.24 5.00 20.76
C THR A 207 2.46 4.85 22.07
N ASP A 208 3.00 5.41 23.15
CA ASP A 208 2.39 5.36 24.48
C ASP A 208 1.11 6.22 24.54
N GLU A 209 0.02 5.69 25.08
CA GLU A 209 -1.27 6.40 25.14
C GLU A 209 -1.27 7.59 26.11
N ASP A 210 -0.50 7.51 27.19
CA ASP A 210 -0.40 8.63 28.14
C ASP A 210 0.37 9.78 27.48
N PHE A 211 1.40 9.45 26.70
CA PHE A 211 2.13 10.42 25.89
C PHE A 211 1.25 11.05 24.81
N VAL A 212 0.48 10.26 24.06
CA VAL A 212 -0.48 10.75 23.06
C VAL A 212 -1.49 11.69 23.72
N SER A 213 -2.06 11.30 24.88
CA SER A 213 -3.01 12.12 25.63
C SER A 213 -2.40 13.45 26.09
N GLN A 214 -1.13 13.45 26.49
CA GLN A 214 -0.42 14.69 26.85
C GLN A 214 -0.19 15.59 25.62
N MET A 215 0.18 15.03 24.48
CA MET A 215 0.33 15.78 23.23
C MET A 215 -0.97 16.41 22.76
N MET A 216 -2.08 15.65 22.79
CA MET A 216 -3.38 16.17 22.42
C MET A 216 -3.79 17.34 23.34
N LYS A 217 -3.67 17.17 24.67
CA LYS A 217 -3.93 18.25 25.64
C LYS A 217 -3.02 19.45 25.46
N TRP A 218 -1.79 19.24 25.03
CA TRP A 218 -0.89 20.34 24.70
C TRP A 218 -1.39 21.11 23.47
N ALA A 219 -1.76 20.43 22.39
CA ALA A 219 -2.27 21.04 21.17
C ALA A 219 -3.63 21.74 21.39
N GLU A 220 -4.53 21.16 22.18
CA GLU A 220 -5.85 21.71 22.51
C GLU A 220 -5.80 23.09 23.20
N LYS A 221 -4.65 23.47 23.77
CA LYS A 221 -4.49 24.81 24.38
C LYS A 221 -4.49 25.94 23.33
N THR A 222 -4.16 25.63 22.09
CA THR A 222 -3.90 26.63 21.04
C THR A 222 -4.74 26.42 19.78
N THR A 223 -5.25 25.21 19.54
CA THR A 223 -5.96 24.90 18.30
C THR A 223 -6.96 23.74 18.48
N TYR A 224 -7.80 23.53 17.46
CA TYR A 224 -8.66 22.36 17.36
C TYR A 224 -7.83 21.10 17.18
N VAL A 225 -8.25 20.01 17.82
CA VAL A 225 -7.59 18.70 17.75
C VAL A 225 -8.59 17.64 17.37
N GLU A 226 -8.25 16.83 16.39
CA GLU A 226 -9.02 15.67 15.97
C GLU A 226 -8.15 14.42 16.05
N ARG A 227 -8.74 13.26 16.40
CA ARG A 227 -8.07 11.96 16.37
C ARG A 227 -8.83 10.99 15.47
N THR A 228 -8.11 10.26 14.64
CA THR A 228 -8.64 9.23 13.74
C THR A 228 -7.59 8.13 13.51
N ASP A 229 -7.92 7.17 12.67
CA ASP A 229 -7.00 6.17 12.10
C ASP A 229 -7.19 6.10 10.56
N THR A 230 -6.25 5.46 9.86
CA THR A 230 -6.44 5.06 8.45
C THR A 230 -7.34 3.84 8.31
N VAL A 231 -7.63 3.13 9.39
CA VAL A 231 -8.62 2.05 9.43
C VAL A 231 -9.95 2.64 9.83
N LEU A 232 -10.94 2.60 8.92
CA LEU A 232 -12.28 3.12 9.21
C LEU A 232 -13.05 2.12 10.09
N ASP A 233 -13.73 2.65 11.09
CA ASP A 233 -14.64 1.93 11.99
C ASP A 233 -16.13 2.21 11.69
N THR A 234 -16.39 3.06 10.69
CA THR A 234 -17.73 3.50 10.29
C THR A 234 -18.36 2.59 9.23
N VAL A 235 -17.59 1.70 8.62
CA VAL A 235 -18.02 0.73 7.61
C VAL A 235 -17.33 -0.62 7.87
N ASP A 236 -17.98 -1.71 7.46
CA ASP A 236 -17.41 -3.06 7.64
C ASP A 236 -16.45 -3.44 6.47
N THR A 237 -16.75 -2.95 5.27
CA THR A 237 -15.97 -3.19 4.06
C THR A 237 -15.95 -1.94 3.18
N ILE A 238 -14.98 -1.87 2.28
CA ILE A 238 -14.90 -0.87 1.22
C ILE A 238 -14.90 -1.61 -0.12
N ASP A 239 -15.97 -1.45 -0.87
CA ASP A 239 -16.07 -2.01 -2.21
C ASP A 239 -15.18 -1.24 -3.20
N TYR A 240 -14.82 -1.89 -4.30
CA TYR A 240 -14.06 -1.27 -5.39
C TYR A 240 -14.63 0.09 -5.81
N ALA A 241 -15.97 0.20 -5.94
CA ALA A 241 -16.64 1.41 -6.38
C ALA A 241 -16.54 2.60 -5.38
N ASP A 242 -16.35 2.31 -4.09
CA ASP A 242 -16.29 3.32 -3.03
C ASP A 242 -14.85 3.68 -2.63
N ARG A 243 -13.85 2.94 -3.11
CA ARG A 243 -12.42 3.10 -2.78
C ARG A 243 -11.92 4.52 -2.99
N GLU A 244 -12.10 5.05 -4.19
CA GLU A 244 -11.65 6.40 -4.56
C GLU A 244 -12.27 7.46 -3.64
N LYS A 245 -13.56 7.34 -3.36
CA LYS A 245 -14.27 8.27 -2.47
C LYS A 245 -13.65 8.32 -1.08
N HIS A 246 -13.47 7.16 -0.43
CA HIS A 246 -12.91 7.11 0.92
C HIS A 246 -11.45 7.57 0.96
N PHE A 247 -10.68 7.26 -0.07
CA PHE A 247 -9.31 7.76 -0.20
C PHE A 247 -9.28 9.29 -0.30
N LEU A 248 -10.10 9.89 -1.19
CA LEU A 248 -10.16 11.34 -1.35
C LEU A 248 -10.70 12.05 -0.09
N GLU A 249 -11.68 11.46 0.61
CA GLU A 249 -12.15 11.98 1.90
C GLU A 249 -11.03 12.04 2.95
N MET A 250 -10.14 11.04 2.99
CA MET A 250 -8.97 11.05 3.87
C MET A 250 -7.96 12.13 3.45
N LEU A 251 -7.71 12.30 2.14
CA LEU A 251 -6.85 13.38 1.65
C LEU A 251 -7.41 14.76 1.99
N ASP A 252 -8.73 14.97 1.86
CA ASP A 252 -9.38 16.23 2.23
C ASP A 252 -9.21 16.55 3.73
N ARG A 253 -9.37 15.55 4.61
CA ARG A 253 -9.13 15.72 6.07
C ARG A 253 -7.70 16.12 6.37
N ILE A 254 -6.74 15.48 5.73
CA ILE A 254 -5.31 15.80 5.87
C ILE A 254 -5.02 17.19 5.30
N SER A 255 -5.51 17.48 4.09
CA SER A 255 -5.30 18.77 3.41
C SER A 255 -5.88 19.95 4.19
N SER A 256 -6.99 19.77 4.92
CA SER A 256 -7.60 20.79 5.77
C SER A 256 -6.93 20.97 7.13
N SER A 257 -5.93 20.17 7.47
CA SER A 257 -5.21 20.25 8.74
C SER A 257 -3.94 21.10 8.63
N LYS A 258 -3.60 21.86 9.67
CA LYS A 258 -2.32 22.61 9.75
C LYS A 258 -1.13 21.68 9.98
N LEU A 259 -1.38 20.59 10.72
CA LEU A 259 -0.36 19.61 11.08
C LEU A 259 -1.00 18.23 11.21
N VAL A 260 -0.34 17.22 10.68
CA VAL A 260 -0.63 15.81 10.93
C VAL A 260 0.39 15.25 11.90
N ILE A 261 -0.07 14.47 12.87
CA ILE A 261 0.78 13.70 13.79
C ILE A 261 0.39 12.22 13.65
N THR A 262 1.32 11.37 13.25
CA THR A 262 0.99 10.00 12.87
C THR A 262 2.08 8.97 13.21
N ASP A 263 1.66 7.70 13.36
CA ASP A 263 2.50 6.50 13.36
C ASP A 263 2.13 5.56 12.18
N ARG A 264 1.31 6.06 11.24
CA ARG A 264 0.89 5.36 10.03
C ARG A 264 1.74 5.78 8.83
N LEU A 265 2.35 4.80 8.14
CA LEU A 265 3.10 5.04 6.90
C LEU A 265 2.26 5.80 5.86
N HIS A 266 1.04 5.34 5.59
CA HIS A 266 0.21 5.96 4.55
C HIS A 266 -0.30 7.35 4.94
N ALA A 267 -0.51 7.64 6.23
CA ALA A 267 -0.83 9.01 6.63
C ALA A 267 0.36 9.97 6.39
N MET A 268 1.61 9.50 6.56
CA MET A 268 2.79 10.24 6.13
C MET A 268 2.78 10.47 4.61
N ILE A 269 2.55 9.44 3.81
CA ILE A 269 2.51 9.54 2.34
C ILE A 269 1.36 10.47 1.88
N PHE A 270 0.19 10.38 2.49
CA PHE A 270 -0.93 11.27 2.20
C PHE A 270 -0.62 12.74 2.55
N SER A 271 0.12 12.96 3.63
CA SER A 271 0.61 14.29 3.99
C SER A 271 1.58 14.85 2.95
N ILE A 272 2.37 13.99 2.30
CA ILE A 272 3.26 14.41 1.19
C ILE A 272 2.44 14.83 -0.02
N ILE A 273 1.45 14.01 -0.44
CA ILE A 273 0.56 14.32 -1.56
C ILE A 273 -0.16 15.65 -1.34
N THR A 274 -0.68 15.88 -0.13
CA THR A 274 -1.42 17.09 0.23
C THR A 274 -0.54 18.27 0.63
N LYS A 275 0.79 18.07 0.66
CA LYS A 275 1.77 19.07 1.16
C LYS A 275 1.41 19.59 2.55
N THR A 276 0.94 18.71 3.41
CA THR A 276 0.57 19.02 4.79
C THR A 276 1.74 18.72 5.72
N PRO A 277 2.17 19.67 6.59
CA PRO A 277 3.19 19.40 7.60
C PRO A 277 2.88 18.14 8.41
N CYS A 278 3.88 17.25 8.59
CA CYS A 278 3.65 15.98 9.25
C CYS A 278 4.80 15.59 10.18
N LEU A 279 4.44 15.26 11.43
CA LEU A 279 5.32 14.63 12.41
C LEU A 279 5.01 13.14 12.48
N VAL A 280 6.02 12.32 12.20
CA VAL A 280 5.88 10.88 12.09
C VAL A 280 6.59 10.17 13.22
N PHE A 281 5.88 9.31 13.95
CA PHE A 281 6.45 8.40 14.93
C PHE A 281 6.78 7.04 14.33
N GLY A 282 7.77 6.38 14.94
CA GLY A 282 8.09 5.00 14.60
C GLY A 282 6.97 4.02 14.93
N ASN A 283 7.00 2.89 14.24
CA ASN A 283 6.19 1.72 14.55
C ASN A 283 7.08 0.50 14.83
N SER A 284 6.50 -0.60 15.33
CA SER A 284 7.22 -1.79 15.79
C SER A 284 8.16 -2.42 14.74
N TYR A 285 7.85 -2.30 13.47
CA TYR A 285 8.59 -2.92 12.35
C TYR A 285 9.37 -1.93 11.49
N GLY A 286 9.36 -0.64 11.85
CA GLY A 286 10.18 0.38 11.20
C GLY A 286 9.78 0.76 9.77
N LYS A 287 8.62 0.32 9.26
CA LYS A 287 8.19 0.61 7.88
C LYS A 287 8.19 2.11 7.56
N ALA A 288 7.59 2.94 8.43
CA ALA A 288 7.57 4.39 8.24
C ALA A 288 8.99 4.99 8.27
N LYS A 289 9.86 4.48 9.16
CA LYS A 289 11.26 4.91 9.27
C LYS A 289 12.06 4.62 8.02
N HIS A 290 11.96 3.39 7.51
CA HIS A 290 12.71 2.98 6.33
C HIS A 290 12.22 3.69 5.07
N SER A 291 10.90 3.77 4.85
CA SER A 291 10.34 4.53 3.73
C SER A 291 10.71 6.02 3.80
N TYR A 292 10.70 6.63 5.01
CA TYR A 292 11.15 8.00 5.20
C TYR A 292 12.60 8.18 4.76
N ARG A 293 13.51 7.31 5.23
CA ARG A 293 14.94 7.40 4.94
C ARG A 293 15.28 7.16 3.47
N ASP A 294 14.61 6.20 2.86
CA ASP A 294 14.96 5.76 1.51
C ASP A 294 14.43 6.74 0.44
N TRP A 295 13.29 7.40 0.68
CA TRP A 295 12.60 8.17 -0.34
C TRP A 295 12.26 9.62 0.02
N LEU A 296 12.15 9.94 1.32
CA LEU A 296 11.48 11.15 1.81
C LEU A 296 12.38 12.02 2.68
N GLU A 297 13.58 11.55 3.01
CA GLU A 297 14.57 12.34 3.75
C GLU A 297 14.98 13.58 2.93
N GLY A 298 14.80 14.75 3.53
CA GLY A 298 15.03 16.03 2.84
C GLY A 298 13.77 16.82 2.52
N LEU A 299 12.58 16.24 2.72
CA LEU A 299 11.33 17.01 2.73
C LEU A 299 11.29 17.86 4.01
N ASN A 300 11.19 19.19 3.84
CA ASN A 300 11.29 20.15 4.94
C ASN A 300 10.00 20.24 5.80
N PHE A 301 8.91 19.61 5.34
CA PHE A 301 7.60 19.59 6.01
C PHE A 301 7.22 18.23 6.57
N ILE A 302 8.14 17.23 6.49
CA ILE A 302 7.96 15.90 7.09
C ILE A 302 9.12 15.64 8.01
N GLU A 303 8.87 15.39 9.29
CA GLU A 303 9.90 15.01 10.26
C GLU A 303 9.56 13.66 10.91
N TYR A 304 10.57 12.79 10.99
CA TYR A 304 10.47 11.49 11.65
C TYR A 304 11.16 11.52 13.02
N THR A 305 10.55 10.90 14.03
CA THR A 305 11.15 10.76 15.36
C THR A 305 10.75 9.44 16.04
N ASP A 306 11.73 8.84 16.76
CA ASP A 306 11.47 7.75 17.71
C ASP A 306 11.29 8.28 19.16
N LYS A 307 11.37 9.60 19.38
CA LYS A 307 11.38 10.21 20.72
C LYS A 307 9.98 10.65 21.13
N GLN A 308 9.60 10.27 22.33
CA GLN A 308 8.35 10.67 22.97
C GLN A 308 8.67 11.70 24.09
N ASP A 309 9.04 12.92 23.68
CA ASP A 309 9.48 14.02 24.55
C ASP A 309 8.87 15.33 24.04
N ILE A 310 7.86 15.84 24.73
CA ILE A 310 7.03 16.96 24.27
C ILE A 310 7.88 18.22 24.01
N GLU A 311 8.85 18.57 24.89
CA GLU A 311 9.65 19.78 24.69
C GLU A 311 10.48 19.76 23.39
N LYS A 312 10.96 18.57 23.00
CA LYS A 312 11.67 18.39 21.72
C LYS A 312 10.72 18.42 20.53
N LEU A 313 9.53 17.87 20.71
CA LEU A 313 8.51 17.86 19.66
C LEU A 313 7.96 19.25 19.38
N GLU A 314 7.82 20.12 20.38
CA GLU A 314 7.45 21.53 20.18
C GLU A 314 8.37 22.22 19.15
N GLN A 315 9.68 22.06 19.28
CA GLN A 315 10.64 22.65 18.35
C GLN A 315 10.53 22.05 16.93
N MET A 316 10.24 20.75 16.81
CA MET A 316 10.02 20.10 15.51
C MET A 316 8.72 20.62 14.88
N ILE A 317 7.66 20.70 15.65
CA ILE A 317 6.35 21.20 15.19
C ILE A 317 6.45 22.66 14.75
N ASP A 318 7.15 23.52 15.48
CA ASP A 318 7.37 24.91 15.11
C ASP A 318 8.08 25.04 13.75
N ARG A 319 9.09 24.19 13.48
CA ARG A 319 9.76 24.16 12.18
C ARG A 319 8.83 23.70 11.07
N LEU A 320 8.09 22.61 11.32
CA LEU A 320 7.14 22.07 10.36
C LEU A 320 6.07 23.09 9.95
N LEU A 321 5.52 23.81 10.94
CA LEU A 321 4.47 24.83 10.69
C LEU A 321 4.99 26.08 9.96
N GLN A 322 6.30 26.33 9.97
CA GLN A 322 6.94 27.45 9.27
C GLN A 322 7.51 27.05 7.90
N ALA A 323 7.54 25.75 7.60
CA ALA A 323 8.08 25.25 6.36
C ALA A 323 7.15 25.55 5.18
N GLU A 324 7.72 26.08 4.10
CA GLU A 324 7.07 26.05 2.79
C GLU A 324 7.38 24.69 2.15
N PRO A 325 6.37 23.82 1.88
CA PRO A 325 6.61 22.48 1.42
C PRO A 325 7.42 22.43 0.11
N ASN A 326 8.57 21.80 0.14
CA ASN A 326 9.32 21.45 -1.07
C ASN A 326 8.66 20.21 -1.74
N GLY A 327 8.94 20.00 -3.02
CA GLY A 327 8.42 18.85 -3.77
C GLY A 327 9.19 17.57 -3.50
N VAL A 328 8.50 16.45 -3.56
CA VAL A 328 9.11 15.13 -3.76
C VAL A 328 9.07 14.81 -5.25
N ASP A 329 10.17 14.32 -5.81
CA ASP A 329 10.21 13.79 -7.17
C ASP A 329 10.80 12.39 -7.12
N VAL A 330 9.92 11.40 -7.17
CA VAL A 330 10.26 9.98 -7.20
C VAL A 330 9.84 9.32 -8.53
N ALA A 331 9.50 10.12 -9.54
CA ALA A 331 8.97 9.57 -10.80
C ALA A 331 9.98 8.63 -11.49
N GLN A 332 11.27 8.96 -11.43
CA GLN A 332 12.33 8.12 -12.01
C GLN A 332 12.56 6.82 -11.21
N ASP A 333 12.21 6.80 -9.93
CA ASP A 333 12.39 5.63 -9.08
C ASP A 333 11.37 4.52 -9.38
N PHE A 334 10.33 4.83 -10.16
CA PHE A 334 9.40 3.84 -10.72
C PHE A 334 9.87 3.23 -12.05
N GLN A 335 11.01 3.69 -12.61
CA GLN A 335 11.50 3.15 -13.88
C GLN A 335 11.71 1.63 -13.88
N PRO A 336 12.23 0.99 -12.80
CA PRO A 336 12.36 -0.47 -12.76
C PRO A 336 11.01 -1.19 -12.90
N LEU A 337 9.94 -0.62 -12.32
CA LEU A 337 8.58 -1.17 -12.45
C LEU A 337 8.02 -0.96 -13.86
N ILE A 338 8.26 0.22 -14.45
CA ILE A 338 7.88 0.51 -15.84
C ILE A 338 8.58 -0.47 -16.79
N ASP A 339 9.86 -0.74 -16.60
CA ASP A 339 10.62 -1.65 -17.45
C ASP A 339 10.11 -3.08 -17.29
N PHE A 340 9.78 -3.52 -16.07
CA PHE A 340 9.14 -4.82 -15.86
C PHE A 340 7.88 -5.01 -16.72
N PHE A 341 6.99 -4.05 -16.81
CA PHE A 341 5.75 -4.18 -17.58
C PHE A 341 5.95 -4.03 -19.10
N LYS A 342 7.06 -3.44 -19.57
CA LYS A 342 7.36 -3.29 -21.00
C LYS A 342 7.92 -4.57 -21.64
N GLU A 343 8.68 -5.34 -20.88
CA GLU A 343 9.27 -6.61 -21.33
C GLU A 343 8.20 -7.70 -21.51
#